data_081eff9db11922103078c0bdd0fb687d
#
_entry.id   081eff9db11922103078c0bdd0fb687d
#
_cell.length_a   1.000
_cell.length_b   1.000
_cell.length_c   1.000
_cell.angle_alpha   90.00
_cell.angle_beta   90.00
_cell.angle_gamma   90.00
#
_symmetry.space_group_name_H-M   'P 1'
#
loop_
_entity.id
_entity.type
_entity.pdbx_description
1 polymer ?
#
loop_
_entity_poly.entity_id
_entity_poly.type
_entity_poly.pdbx_seq_one_letter_code
_entity_poly.pdbx_strand_id
1 'polypeptide(L)'
;MPEWGTLSQLTGDPRYAKAARKAMIAVFERRSPLDLVATKIDVLSGAWRSRTATIGSYCDSFFEYLWDSWQLFSDADCKRMYDVCTVAILKHQQVWKDHQLWFADVDFETGAVISTEQDELASFYGGLLGQGGALKQGAAYTESWAKVQASYGVLPEGYDYATSRPTQVTNALRPELADAAFTLWLIDRSPRWREIGRLHFEAMKRWNKAPFGYTDLADVTATPKRQADHCPGYWWSEQMKYYYLLFANTPRFDYFDNYLSTEGNILKGLRPIQA
;
A
#
# COMPACT_ATOMS: atom_id res chain seq x y z
N MET A 1 0.82 -2.35 -14.48
CA MET A 1 -0.37 -2.08 -15.38
C MET A 1 -0.61 -0.60 -15.62
N PRO A 2 -0.73 0.27 -14.62
CA PRO A 2 -0.99 1.71 -14.84
C PRO A 2 -0.03 2.38 -15.83
N GLU A 3 1.28 2.24 -15.66
CA GLU A 3 2.28 2.87 -16.54
C GLU A 3 2.22 2.34 -17.98
N TRP A 4 2.14 1.02 -18.15
CA TRP A 4 2.13 0.42 -19.48
C TRP A 4 0.79 0.60 -20.19
N GLY A 5 -0.31 0.63 -19.44
CA GLY A 5 -1.62 1.00 -19.97
C GLY A 5 -1.64 2.45 -20.44
N THR A 6 -1.12 3.35 -19.61
CA THR A 6 -0.92 4.77 -19.95
C THR A 6 -0.03 4.95 -21.19
N LEU A 7 1.09 4.22 -21.24
CA LEU A 7 1.99 4.26 -22.40
C LEU A 7 1.26 3.82 -23.68
N SER A 8 0.42 2.78 -23.61
CA SER A 8 -0.41 2.37 -24.75
C SER A 8 -1.38 3.45 -25.19
N GLN A 9 -2.01 4.16 -24.24
CA GLN A 9 -2.92 5.27 -24.58
C GLN A 9 -2.18 6.43 -25.23
N LEU A 10 -1.02 6.80 -24.70
CA LEU A 10 -0.23 7.93 -25.20
C LEU A 10 0.39 7.66 -26.57
N THR A 11 0.80 6.44 -26.85
CA THR A 11 1.47 6.07 -28.12
C THR A 11 0.53 5.50 -29.17
N GLY A 12 -0.68 5.07 -28.79
CA GLY A 12 -1.57 4.31 -29.65
C GLY A 12 -1.13 2.86 -29.88
N ASP A 13 -0.05 2.40 -29.21
CA ASP A 13 0.47 1.04 -29.37
C ASP A 13 -0.07 0.11 -28.28
N PRO A 14 -0.96 -0.85 -28.60
CA PRO A 14 -1.60 -1.70 -27.59
C PRO A 14 -0.67 -2.77 -27.00
N ARG A 15 0.55 -2.96 -27.52
CA ARG A 15 1.46 -4.03 -27.06
C ARG A 15 1.83 -3.90 -25.59
N TYR A 16 2.01 -2.67 -25.10
CA TYR A 16 2.39 -2.42 -23.70
C TYR A 16 1.29 -2.84 -22.74
N ALA A 17 0.06 -2.36 -22.92
CA ALA A 17 -1.08 -2.75 -22.10
C ALA A 17 -1.34 -4.26 -22.17
N LYS A 18 -1.27 -4.87 -23.37
CA LYS A 18 -1.46 -6.32 -23.53
C LYS A 18 -0.42 -7.13 -22.78
N ALA A 19 0.86 -6.73 -22.79
CA ALA A 19 1.92 -7.42 -22.08
C ALA A 19 1.73 -7.36 -20.57
N ALA A 20 1.46 -6.18 -20.03
CA ALA A 20 1.24 -5.99 -18.60
C ALA A 20 -0.03 -6.73 -18.13
N ARG A 21 -1.14 -6.60 -18.84
CA ARG A 21 -2.39 -7.31 -18.54
C ARG A 21 -2.22 -8.83 -18.54
N LYS A 22 -1.49 -9.36 -19.52
CA LYS A 22 -1.17 -10.80 -19.59
C LYS A 22 -0.41 -11.26 -18.35
N ALA A 23 0.55 -10.47 -17.85
CA ALA A 23 1.31 -10.80 -16.64
C ALA A 23 0.40 -10.81 -15.40
N MET A 24 -0.47 -9.82 -15.22
CA MET A 24 -1.43 -9.75 -14.11
C MET A 24 -2.36 -10.97 -14.10
N ILE A 25 -2.95 -11.31 -15.24
CA ILE A 25 -3.82 -12.48 -15.39
C ILE A 25 -3.05 -13.76 -15.09
N ALA A 26 -1.82 -13.90 -15.60
CA ALA A 26 -1.01 -15.09 -15.39
C ALA A 26 -0.68 -15.34 -13.91
N VAL A 27 -0.45 -14.31 -13.12
CA VAL A 27 -0.28 -14.41 -11.66
C VAL A 27 -1.60 -14.85 -11.01
N PHE A 28 -2.69 -14.16 -11.33
CA PHE A 28 -4.00 -14.45 -10.75
C PHE A 28 -4.50 -15.87 -11.07
N GLU A 29 -4.32 -16.37 -12.28
CA GLU A 29 -4.73 -17.73 -12.68
C GLU A 29 -3.98 -18.84 -11.93
N ARG A 30 -2.84 -18.51 -11.32
CA ARG A 30 -2.03 -19.44 -10.51
C ARG A 30 -2.31 -19.33 -9.00
N ARG A 31 -3.30 -18.55 -8.59
CA ARG A 31 -3.71 -18.49 -7.19
C ARG A 31 -4.13 -19.86 -6.66
N SER A 32 -4.06 -20.02 -5.37
CA SER A 32 -4.44 -21.27 -4.72
C SER A 32 -5.96 -21.53 -4.77
N PRO A 33 -6.43 -22.72 -4.37
CA PRO A 33 -7.87 -22.97 -4.17
C PRO A 33 -8.53 -22.08 -3.10
N LEU A 34 -7.73 -21.39 -2.28
CA LEU A 34 -8.19 -20.36 -1.32
C LEU A 34 -8.27 -18.97 -1.94
N ASP A 35 -8.03 -18.82 -3.24
CA ASP A 35 -7.95 -17.55 -3.98
C ASP A 35 -6.80 -16.62 -3.51
N LEU A 36 -5.79 -17.15 -2.82
CA LEU A 36 -4.60 -16.43 -2.39
C LEU A 36 -3.46 -16.56 -3.42
N VAL A 37 -2.64 -15.51 -3.52
CA VAL A 37 -1.40 -15.50 -4.29
C VAL A 37 -0.20 -15.53 -3.34
N ALA A 38 0.93 -16.09 -3.79
CA ALA A 38 2.15 -16.11 -3.00
C ALA A 38 3.15 -15.04 -3.47
N THR A 39 4.21 -14.82 -2.68
CA THR A 39 5.15 -13.70 -2.86
C THR A 39 6.13 -13.85 -4.02
N LYS A 40 6.42 -15.08 -4.46
CA LYS A 40 7.46 -15.33 -5.47
C LYS A 40 7.02 -16.38 -6.46
N ILE A 41 7.11 -16.06 -7.75
CA ILE A 41 6.78 -16.95 -8.86
C ILE A 41 7.99 -17.10 -9.80
N ASP A 42 8.22 -18.29 -10.30
CA ASP A 42 9.19 -18.54 -11.36
C ASP A 42 8.59 -18.13 -12.70
N VAL A 43 9.18 -17.18 -13.37
CA VAL A 43 8.62 -16.59 -14.60
C VAL A 43 8.64 -17.55 -15.80
N LEU A 44 9.50 -18.57 -15.80
CA LEU A 44 9.62 -19.54 -16.91
C LEU A 44 8.63 -20.68 -16.75
N SER A 45 8.57 -21.26 -15.56
CA SER A 45 7.69 -22.42 -15.28
C SER A 45 6.30 -22.01 -14.81
N GLY A 46 6.14 -20.80 -14.24
CA GLY A 46 4.94 -20.36 -13.58
C GLY A 46 4.71 -21.02 -12.22
N ALA A 47 5.69 -21.75 -11.69
CA ALA A 47 5.59 -22.39 -10.37
C ALA A 47 5.86 -21.36 -9.25
N TRP A 48 5.08 -21.43 -8.19
CA TRP A 48 5.35 -20.65 -6.99
C TRP A 48 6.66 -21.11 -6.32
N ARG A 49 7.49 -20.14 -5.95
CA ARG A 49 8.75 -20.34 -5.23
C ARG A 49 8.64 -20.00 -3.75
N SER A 50 7.47 -19.51 -3.33
CA SER A 50 7.10 -19.23 -1.95
C SER A 50 5.73 -19.81 -1.67
N ARG A 51 5.45 -20.05 -0.39
CA ARG A 51 4.11 -20.43 0.08
C ARG A 51 3.45 -19.32 0.89
N THR A 52 4.15 -18.22 1.12
CA THR A 52 3.65 -17.10 1.92
C THR A 52 2.72 -16.22 1.09
N ALA A 53 1.48 -16.05 1.54
CA ALA A 53 0.57 -15.00 1.11
C ALA A 53 0.63 -13.86 2.13
N THR A 54 0.80 -12.64 1.67
CA THR A 54 0.88 -11.40 2.45
C THR A 54 0.18 -10.27 1.73
N ILE A 55 -0.13 -9.18 2.44
CA ILE A 55 -0.59 -7.91 1.84
C ILE A 55 0.54 -6.86 1.79
N GLY A 56 1.69 -7.15 2.36
CA GLY A 56 2.88 -6.28 2.37
C GLY A 56 3.89 -6.64 1.29
N SER A 57 5.16 -6.48 1.60
CA SER A 57 6.30 -6.67 0.69
C SER A 57 6.16 -7.86 -0.24
N TYR A 58 6.43 -7.62 -1.52
CA TYR A 58 6.33 -8.56 -2.66
C TYR A 58 4.91 -8.86 -3.19
N CYS A 59 3.85 -8.46 -2.50
CA CYS A 59 2.46 -8.62 -2.98
C CYS A 59 1.68 -7.31 -3.03
N ASP A 60 2.12 -6.30 -2.30
CA ASP A 60 1.52 -4.99 -2.09
C ASP A 60 0.89 -4.38 -3.36
N SER A 61 1.70 -3.87 -4.25
CA SER A 61 1.27 -3.20 -5.48
C SER A 61 0.62 -4.12 -6.51
N PHE A 62 0.66 -5.46 -6.34
CA PHE A 62 -0.15 -6.34 -7.17
C PHE A 62 -1.66 -6.07 -6.96
N PHE A 63 -2.10 -5.98 -5.71
CA PHE A 63 -3.51 -5.73 -5.37
C PHE A 63 -3.92 -4.31 -5.71
N GLU A 64 -3.06 -3.34 -5.45
CA GLU A 64 -3.26 -1.95 -5.79
C GLU A 64 -3.45 -1.78 -7.29
N TYR A 65 -2.57 -2.36 -8.10
CA TYR A 65 -2.63 -2.25 -9.56
C TYR A 65 -3.79 -2.99 -10.21
N LEU A 66 -4.38 -3.97 -9.56
CA LEU A 66 -5.68 -4.53 -9.98
C LEU A 66 -6.78 -3.47 -9.86
N TRP A 67 -6.84 -2.77 -8.72
CA TRP A 67 -7.80 -1.70 -8.51
C TRP A 67 -7.55 -0.51 -9.44
N ASP A 68 -6.32 -0.06 -9.55
CA ASP A 68 -5.91 1.07 -10.39
C ASP A 68 -6.22 0.84 -11.86
N SER A 69 -6.02 -0.38 -12.34
CA SER A 69 -6.35 -0.73 -13.73
C SER A 69 -7.85 -0.67 -13.99
N TRP A 70 -8.67 -1.00 -13.00
CA TRP A 70 -10.09 -0.76 -13.06
C TRP A 70 -10.42 0.73 -13.09
N GLN A 71 -9.80 1.53 -12.22
CA GLN A 71 -10.07 2.97 -12.14
C GLN A 71 -9.62 3.71 -13.42
N LEU A 72 -8.41 3.42 -13.91
CA LEU A 72 -7.80 4.11 -15.05
C LEU A 72 -8.37 3.65 -16.39
N PHE A 73 -8.64 2.36 -16.55
CA PHE A 73 -8.92 1.76 -17.86
C PHE A 73 -10.29 1.07 -17.93
N SER A 74 -11.07 1.06 -16.85
CA SER A 74 -12.33 0.31 -16.75
C SER A 74 -12.15 -1.19 -17.04
N ASP A 75 -10.96 -1.76 -16.69
CA ASP A 75 -10.68 -3.18 -16.92
C ASP A 75 -11.48 -4.05 -15.93
N ALA A 76 -12.58 -4.61 -16.43
CA ALA A 76 -13.50 -5.43 -15.62
C ALA A 76 -12.85 -6.72 -15.11
N ASP A 77 -11.84 -7.28 -15.80
CA ASP A 77 -11.11 -8.44 -15.31
C ASP A 77 -10.23 -8.07 -14.11
N CYS A 78 -9.56 -6.91 -14.15
CA CYS A 78 -8.79 -6.40 -13.02
C CYS A 78 -9.71 -6.16 -11.80
N LYS A 79 -10.91 -5.59 -12.01
CA LYS A 79 -11.90 -5.45 -10.93
C LYS A 79 -12.28 -6.79 -10.32
N ARG A 80 -12.63 -7.77 -11.15
CA ARG A 80 -12.97 -9.11 -10.71
C ARG A 80 -11.82 -9.78 -9.94
N MET A 81 -10.59 -9.65 -10.45
CA MET A 81 -9.40 -10.18 -9.79
C MET A 81 -9.18 -9.54 -8.40
N TYR A 82 -9.32 -8.22 -8.31
CA TYR A 82 -9.28 -7.48 -7.05
C TYR A 82 -10.32 -7.98 -6.06
N ASP A 83 -11.58 -8.11 -6.48
CA ASP A 83 -12.66 -8.55 -5.61
C ASP A 83 -12.42 -9.95 -5.06
N VAL A 84 -11.99 -10.88 -5.91
CA VAL A 84 -11.69 -12.26 -5.50
C VAL A 84 -10.54 -12.29 -4.49
N CYS A 85 -9.43 -11.59 -4.77
CA CYS A 85 -8.30 -11.52 -3.85
C CYS A 85 -8.68 -10.85 -2.53
N THR A 86 -9.42 -9.75 -2.56
CA THR A 86 -9.85 -9.04 -1.33
C THR A 86 -10.73 -9.89 -0.45
N VAL A 87 -11.69 -10.63 -1.03
CA VAL A 87 -12.53 -11.58 -0.26
C VAL A 87 -11.67 -12.66 0.38
N ALA A 88 -10.69 -13.22 -0.35
CA ALA A 88 -9.79 -14.24 0.16
C ALA A 88 -8.91 -13.70 1.30
N ILE A 89 -8.33 -12.53 1.15
CA ILE A 89 -7.51 -11.86 2.17
C ILE A 89 -8.34 -11.61 3.45
N LEU A 90 -9.52 -11.02 3.32
CA LEU A 90 -10.41 -10.77 4.46
C LEU A 90 -10.85 -12.07 5.16
N LYS A 91 -10.97 -13.17 4.43
CA LYS A 91 -11.37 -14.47 4.98
C LYS A 91 -10.22 -15.21 5.67
N HIS A 92 -9.00 -15.16 5.12
CA HIS A 92 -7.92 -16.04 5.51
C HIS A 92 -6.77 -15.34 6.26
N GLN A 93 -6.59 -14.03 6.06
CA GLN A 93 -5.49 -13.29 6.68
C GLN A 93 -5.95 -12.33 7.79
N GLN A 94 -7.22 -11.90 7.78
CA GLN A 94 -7.73 -10.94 8.75
C GLN A 94 -7.72 -11.48 10.18
N VAL A 95 -7.14 -10.69 11.10
CA VAL A 95 -7.06 -11.01 12.53
C VAL A 95 -7.44 -9.78 13.36
N TRP A 96 -8.34 -9.96 14.32
CA TRP A 96 -8.64 -8.94 15.33
C TRP A 96 -7.90 -9.27 16.64
N LYS A 97 -7.09 -8.33 17.10
CA LYS A 97 -6.39 -8.42 18.40
C LYS A 97 -6.49 -7.09 19.15
N ASP A 98 -6.94 -7.12 20.38
CA ASP A 98 -7.04 -5.95 21.26
C ASP A 98 -7.77 -4.75 20.59
N HIS A 99 -8.88 -5.04 19.91
CA HIS A 99 -9.67 -4.09 19.12
C HIS A 99 -8.91 -3.43 17.95
N GLN A 100 -7.82 -4.02 17.52
CA GLN A 100 -7.04 -3.63 16.34
C GLN A 100 -7.19 -4.67 15.24
N LEU A 101 -7.32 -4.22 14.01
CA LEU A 101 -7.34 -5.09 12.84
C LEU A 101 -5.92 -5.27 12.32
N TRP A 102 -5.56 -6.52 12.04
CA TRP A 102 -4.29 -6.93 11.45
C TRP A 102 -4.51 -7.96 10.34
N PHE A 103 -3.47 -8.24 9.56
CA PHE A 103 -3.47 -9.28 8.56
C PHE A 103 -2.26 -10.19 8.77
N ALA A 104 -2.50 -11.46 9.06
CA ALA A 104 -1.43 -12.44 9.21
C ALA A 104 -0.83 -12.82 7.85
N ASP A 105 0.46 -13.11 7.80
CA ASP A 105 1.00 -13.88 6.71
C ASP A 105 0.57 -15.33 6.85
N VAL A 106 0.04 -15.91 5.79
CA VAL A 106 -0.48 -17.27 5.81
C VAL A 106 0.12 -18.12 4.69
N ASP A 107 0.11 -19.42 4.90
CA ASP A 107 0.36 -20.38 3.83
C ASP A 107 -0.76 -20.26 2.79
N PHE A 108 -0.42 -19.94 1.55
CA PHE A 108 -1.40 -19.62 0.52
C PHE A 108 -2.28 -20.79 0.10
N GLU A 109 -1.86 -22.06 0.33
CA GLU A 109 -2.64 -23.25 0.00
C GLU A 109 -3.53 -23.71 1.16
N THR A 110 -3.07 -23.55 2.40
CA THR A 110 -3.76 -24.08 3.58
C THR A 110 -4.45 -23.02 4.42
N GLY A 111 -4.07 -21.74 4.28
CA GLY A 111 -4.54 -20.64 5.13
C GLY A 111 -3.94 -20.65 6.55
N ALA A 112 -3.00 -21.55 6.85
CA ALA A 112 -2.34 -21.62 8.15
C ALA A 112 -1.46 -20.39 8.36
N VAL A 113 -1.53 -19.77 9.55
CA VAL A 113 -0.70 -18.62 9.91
C VAL A 113 0.77 -19.00 9.91
N ILE A 114 1.58 -18.27 9.15
CA ILE A 114 3.04 -18.37 9.07
C ILE A 114 3.70 -17.33 9.96
N SER A 115 3.21 -16.07 9.91
CA SER A 115 3.76 -14.97 10.67
C SER A 115 2.68 -14.01 11.15
N THR A 116 2.92 -13.42 12.32
CA THR A 116 2.17 -12.29 12.87
C THR A 116 2.91 -10.96 12.71
N GLU A 117 4.08 -11.00 12.08
CA GLU A 117 4.83 -9.82 11.70
C GLU A 117 4.23 -9.18 10.44
N GLN A 118 4.10 -7.87 10.47
CA GLN A 118 3.76 -7.06 9.31
C GLN A 118 4.85 -6.03 9.05
N ASP A 119 5.21 -5.83 7.78
CA ASP A 119 6.04 -4.70 7.38
C ASP A 119 5.21 -3.41 7.23
N GLU A 120 5.88 -2.27 7.29
CA GLU A 120 5.23 -0.95 7.19
C GLU A 120 4.56 -0.73 5.82
N LEU A 121 5.08 -1.35 4.74
CA LEU A 121 4.49 -1.28 3.41
C LEU A 121 3.01 -1.72 3.44
N ALA A 122 2.68 -2.75 4.23
CA ALA A 122 1.31 -3.23 4.34
C ALA A 122 0.31 -2.15 4.79
N SER A 123 0.76 -1.04 5.38
CA SER A 123 -0.12 0.01 5.91
C SER A 123 -0.95 0.73 4.83
N PHE A 124 -0.52 0.71 3.55
CA PHE A 124 -1.28 1.25 2.41
C PHE A 124 -2.64 0.54 2.25
N TYR A 125 -2.71 -0.77 2.61
CA TYR A 125 -3.85 -1.62 2.31
C TYR A 125 -5.16 -1.14 2.96
N GLY A 126 -5.07 -0.34 4.03
CA GLY A 126 -6.23 0.31 4.62
C GLY A 126 -6.94 1.27 3.66
N GLY A 127 -6.19 2.06 2.90
CA GLY A 127 -6.70 2.92 1.83
C GLY A 127 -7.35 2.11 0.70
N LEU A 128 -6.66 1.08 0.23
CA LEU A 128 -7.13 0.21 -0.85
C LEU A 128 -8.43 -0.55 -0.47
N LEU A 129 -8.53 -1.05 0.76
CA LEU A 129 -9.78 -1.64 1.28
C LEU A 129 -10.93 -0.64 1.25
N GLY A 130 -10.66 0.61 1.67
CA GLY A 130 -11.65 1.68 1.64
C GLY A 130 -12.14 1.96 0.22
N GLN A 131 -11.26 2.09 -0.76
CA GLN A 131 -11.60 2.28 -2.17
C GLN A 131 -12.45 1.13 -2.71
N GLY A 132 -12.12 -0.10 -2.35
CA GLY A 132 -12.83 -1.31 -2.76
C GLY A 132 -14.17 -1.53 -2.06
N GLY A 133 -14.60 -0.62 -1.18
CA GLY A 133 -15.90 -0.68 -0.47
C GLY A 133 -15.83 -1.32 0.92
N ALA A 134 -14.69 -1.85 1.36
CA ALA A 134 -14.49 -2.39 2.71
C ALA A 134 -14.03 -1.30 3.69
N LEU A 135 -14.72 -0.14 3.69
CA LEU A 135 -14.33 1.07 4.44
C LEU A 135 -14.14 0.82 5.94
N LYS A 136 -14.96 -0.03 6.55
CA LYS A 136 -14.85 -0.35 7.99
C LYS A 136 -13.54 -1.06 8.31
N GLN A 137 -13.15 -2.02 7.51
CA GLN A 137 -11.89 -2.75 7.66
C GLN A 137 -10.69 -1.85 7.32
N GLY A 138 -10.78 -1.08 6.24
CA GLY A 138 -9.75 -0.13 5.86
C GLY A 138 -9.47 0.89 6.96
N ALA A 139 -10.53 1.48 7.52
CA ALA A 139 -10.44 2.41 8.64
C ALA A 139 -9.77 1.77 9.87
N ALA A 140 -10.24 0.59 10.28
CA ALA A 140 -9.71 -0.09 11.46
C ALA A 140 -8.23 -0.46 11.30
N TYR A 141 -7.82 -0.89 10.10
CA TYR A 141 -6.42 -1.24 9.84
C TYR A 141 -5.49 -0.02 9.82
N THR A 142 -5.90 1.07 9.19
CA THR A 142 -5.15 2.33 9.20
C THR A 142 -5.02 2.88 10.64
N GLU A 143 -6.09 2.79 11.44
CA GLU A 143 -6.05 3.18 12.86
C GLU A 143 -5.13 2.28 13.70
N SER A 144 -4.98 0.98 13.34
CA SER A 144 -4.02 0.09 14.01
C SER A 144 -2.60 0.56 13.81
N TRP A 145 -2.20 0.89 12.59
CA TRP A 145 -0.89 1.47 12.27
C TRP A 145 -0.67 2.85 12.90
N ALA A 146 -1.71 3.69 12.93
CA ALA A 146 -1.64 4.98 13.63
C ALA A 146 -1.35 4.83 15.14
N LYS A 147 -1.87 3.78 15.78
CA LYS A 147 -1.55 3.46 17.18
C LYS A 147 -0.10 2.99 17.35
N VAL A 148 0.43 2.19 16.41
CA VAL A 148 1.86 1.83 16.41
C VAL A 148 2.71 3.09 16.32
N GLN A 149 2.41 4.00 15.39
CA GLN A 149 3.10 5.28 15.30
C GLN A 149 3.03 6.08 16.61
N ALA A 150 1.87 6.17 17.23
CA ALA A 150 1.71 6.89 18.50
C ALA A 150 2.58 6.28 19.62
N SER A 151 2.77 4.95 19.62
CA SER A 151 3.57 4.24 20.62
C SER A 151 5.07 4.49 20.48
N TYR A 152 5.57 4.61 19.25
CA TYR A 152 7.01 4.76 18.95
C TYR A 152 7.37 6.17 18.45
N GLY A 153 6.41 7.02 18.14
CA GLY A 153 6.59 8.36 17.59
C GLY A 153 6.84 8.41 16.09
N VAL A 154 7.35 7.32 15.50
CA VAL A 154 7.42 7.02 14.05
C VAL A 154 7.19 5.52 13.88
N LEU A 155 6.84 5.09 12.66
CA LEU A 155 6.61 3.68 12.38
C LEU A 155 7.95 2.92 12.28
N PRO A 156 8.04 1.69 12.84
CA PRO A 156 9.11 0.75 12.53
C PRO A 156 8.84 0.05 11.20
N GLU A 157 9.89 -0.39 10.49
CA GLU A 157 9.77 -1.17 9.24
C GLU A 157 9.08 -2.53 9.43
N GLY A 158 9.20 -3.12 10.62
CA GLY A 158 8.52 -4.37 10.96
C GLY A 158 7.90 -4.32 12.34
N TYR A 159 6.68 -4.87 12.47
CA TYR A 159 5.93 -4.89 13.71
C TYR A 159 5.19 -6.21 13.88
N ASP A 160 5.43 -6.89 15.00
CA ASP A 160 4.69 -8.08 15.38
C ASP A 160 3.49 -7.70 16.25
N TYR A 161 2.30 -7.82 15.69
CA TYR A 161 1.06 -7.48 16.38
C TYR A 161 0.73 -8.49 17.49
N ALA A 162 1.27 -9.72 17.46
CA ALA A 162 1.04 -10.71 18.50
C ALA A 162 1.75 -10.34 19.81
N THR A 163 2.97 -9.82 19.71
CA THR A 163 3.78 -9.37 20.85
C THR A 163 3.68 -7.87 21.12
N SER A 164 3.10 -7.10 20.20
CA SER A 164 3.02 -5.64 20.20
C SER A 164 4.41 -4.99 20.24
N ARG A 165 5.38 -5.53 19.46
CA ARG A 165 6.77 -5.07 19.42
C ARG A 165 7.29 -4.90 17.99
N PRO A 166 8.18 -3.93 17.75
CA PRO A 166 8.92 -3.87 16.51
C PRO A 166 9.81 -5.10 16.34
N THR A 167 9.84 -5.63 15.14
CA THR A 167 10.75 -6.70 14.72
C THR A 167 11.91 -6.15 13.89
N GLN A 168 11.66 -5.06 13.15
CA GLN A 168 12.66 -4.27 12.44
C GLN A 168 12.53 -2.83 12.91
N VAL A 169 13.53 -2.37 13.65
CA VAL A 169 13.46 -1.08 14.38
C VAL A 169 13.85 0.13 13.53
N THR A 170 14.21 -0.05 12.27
CA THR A 170 14.48 1.05 11.34
C THR A 170 13.21 1.76 10.91
N ASN A 171 13.34 2.98 10.37
CA ASN A 171 12.26 3.68 9.65
C ASN A 171 12.85 4.22 8.35
N ALA A 172 12.31 3.83 7.23
CA ALA A 172 12.82 4.18 5.90
C ALA A 172 12.05 5.32 5.22
N LEU A 173 11.40 6.21 5.98
CA LEU A 173 10.61 7.30 5.41
C LEU A 173 9.44 6.82 4.54
N ARG A 174 8.80 5.74 4.92
CA ARG A 174 7.75 5.09 4.15
C ARG A 174 6.49 5.95 4.03
N PRO A 175 5.82 5.97 2.83
CA PRO A 175 4.67 6.81 2.56
C PRO A 175 3.31 6.17 2.85
N GLU A 176 3.23 4.87 3.07
CA GLU A 176 2.02 4.06 2.97
C GLU A 176 0.93 4.44 3.99
N LEU A 177 1.32 4.80 5.22
CA LEU A 177 0.31 5.27 6.19
C LEU A 177 -0.30 6.62 5.78
N ALA A 178 0.50 7.51 5.19
CA ALA A 178 0.00 8.80 4.72
C ALA A 178 -0.85 8.65 3.46
N ASP A 179 -0.49 7.71 2.58
CA ASP A 179 -1.31 7.33 1.44
C ASP A 179 -2.67 6.77 1.88
N ALA A 180 -2.69 5.78 2.80
CA ALA A 180 -3.93 5.24 3.35
C ALA A 180 -4.81 6.32 3.97
N ALA A 181 -4.21 7.24 4.74
CA ALA A 181 -4.94 8.36 5.35
C ALA A 181 -5.51 9.32 4.29
N PHE A 182 -4.73 9.64 3.25
CA PHE A 182 -5.18 10.47 2.14
C PHE A 182 -6.33 9.80 1.37
N THR A 183 -6.18 8.54 1.04
CA THR A 183 -7.18 7.76 0.30
C THR A 183 -8.49 7.65 1.06
N LEU A 184 -8.45 7.34 2.36
CA LEU A 184 -9.65 7.28 3.20
C LEU A 184 -10.31 8.67 3.35
N TRP A 185 -9.49 9.75 3.44
CA TRP A 185 -10.03 11.10 3.45
C TRP A 185 -10.74 11.46 2.14
N LEU A 186 -10.30 10.97 1.00
CA LEU A 186 -11.02 11.17 -0.27
C LEU A 186 -12.41 10.53 -0.25
N ILE A 187 -12.59 9.41 0.47
CA ILE A 187 -13.83 8.63 0.50
C ILE A 187 -14.87 9.28 1.43
N ASP A 188 -14.52 9.51 2.70
CA ASP A 188 -15.52 9.91 3.71
C ASP A 188 -15.34 11.34 4.25
N ARG A 189 -14.26 12.03 3.86
CA ARG A 189 -13.91 13.38 4.33
C ARG A 189 -13.80 13.53 5.85
N SER A 190 -13.63 12.41 6.57
CA SER A 190 -13.51 12.44 8.02
C SER A 190 -12.20 13.15 8.45
N PRO A 191 -12.28 14.14 9.35
CA PRO A 191 -11.10 14.88 9.81
C PRO A 191 -10.07 13.99 10.53
N ARG A 192 -10.44 12.80 10.99
CA ARG A 192 -9.52 11.85 11.63
C ARG A 192 -8.36 11.43 10.70
N TRP A 193 -8.61 11.33 9.40
CA TRP A 193 -7.58 10.95 8.43
C TRP A 193 -6.55 12.05 8.25
N ARG A 194 -7.01 13.30 8.20
CA ARG A 194 -6.10 14.46 8.21
C ARG A 194 -5.30 14.52 9.49
N GLU A 195 -5.88 14.14 10.63
CA GLU A 195 -5.16 14.12 11.91
C GLU A 195 -4.09 13.01 11.93
N ILE A 196 -4.38 11.80 11.44
CA ILE A 196 -3.37 10.74 11.29
C ILE A 196 -2.21 11.22 10.40
N GLY A 197 -2.51 11.77 9.22
CA GLY A 197 -1.48 12.30 8.33
C GLY A 197 -0.71 13.48 8.95
N ARG A 198 -1.37 14.34 9.73
CA ARG A 198 -0.72 15.45 10.46
C ARG A 198 0.28 14.95 11.51
N LEU A 199 -0.13 13.96 12.30
CA LEU A 199 0.74 13.33 13.30
C LEU A 199 1.92 12.63 12.65
N HIS A 200 1.69 11.96 11.52
CA HIS A 200 2.76 11.35 10.73
C HIS A 200 3.75 12.40 10.20
N PHE A 201 3.25 13.48 9.61
CA PHE A 201 4.10 14.58 9.12
C PHE A 201 4.92 15.24 10.24
N GLU A 202 4.30 15.54 11.38
CA GLU A 202 5.01 16.15 12.52
C GLU A 202 6.07 15.20 13.11
N ALA A 203 5.81 13.89 13.11
CA ALA A 203 6.78 12.89 13.52
C ALA A 203 8.01 12.89 12.59
N MET A 204 7.79 12.90 11.27
CA MET A 204 8.86 12.98 10.27
C MET A 204 9.66 14.28 10.41
N LYS A 205 9.00 15.42 10.60
CA LYS A 205 9.69 16.70 10.87
C LYS A 205 10.54 16.66 12.13
N ARG A 206 10.06 16.01 13.16
CA ARG A 206 10.74 15.95 14.45
C ARG A 206 11.97 15.04 14.43
N TRP A 207 11.88 13.88 13.79
CA TRP A 207 12.85 12.82 13.97
C TRP A 207 13.71 12.55 12.73
N ASN A 208 13.13 12.71 11.53
CA ASN A 208 13.80 12.39 10.28
C ASN A 208 14.45 13.62 9.61
N LYS A 209 14.11 14.85 10.05
CA LYS A 209 14.69 16.06 9.47
C LYS A 209 16.18 16.15 9.79
N ALA A 210 17.01 16.31 8.77
CA ALA A 210 18.45 16.49 8.82
C ALA A 210 18.83 17.90 8.32
N PRO A 211 20.09 18.35 8.45
CA PRO A 211 20.51 19.68 8.03
C PRO A 211 20.23 19.99 6.54
N PHE A 212 20.31 18.99 5.68
CA PHE A 212 20.14 19.14 4.22
C PHE A 212 18.94 18.41 3.63
N GLY A 213 17.98 18.02 4.46
CA GLY A 213 16.77 17.30 3.98
C GLY A 213 16.18 16.39 5.04
N TYR A 214 15.86 15.18 4.64
CA TYR A 214 15.31 14.14 5.51
C TYR A 214 16.13 12.87 5.37
N THR A 215 16.16 12.08 6.42
CA THR A 215 16.90 10.82 6.45
C THR A 215 16.08 9.77 7.20
N ASP A 216 16.29 8.52 6.86
CA ASP A 216 15.78 7.38 7.60
C ASP A 216 16.32 7.33 9.05
N LEU A 217 15.70 6.48 9.87
CA LEU A 217 16.13 6.22 11.24
C LEU A 217 16.69 4.81 11.34
N ALA A 218 17.84 4.71 12.00
CA ALA A 218 18.46 3.43 12.29
C ALA A 218 17.77 2.69 13.46
N ASP A 219 17.06 3.44 14.35
CA ASP A 219 16.40 2.87 15.49
C ASP A 219 15.28 3.79 16.01
N VAL A 220 14.03 3.36 15.82
CA VAL A 220 12.83 4.10 16.28
C VAL A 220 12.57 3.91 17.77
N THR A 221 13.18 2.92 18.43
CA THR A 221 13.01 2.63 19.85
C THR A 221 13.94 3.44 20.73
N ALA A 222 15.03 3.98 20.17
CA ALA A 222 16.03 4.79 20.88
C ALA A 222 15.45 6.15 21.31
N THR A 223 16.00 6.70 22.39
CA THR A 223 15.72 8.06 22.86
C THR A 223 17.02 8.79 23.17
N PRO A 224 17.45 9.81 22.38
CA PRO A 224 16.82 10.28 21.14
C PRO A 224 16.91 9.23 20.02
N LYS A 225 16.02 9.36 19.02
CA LYS A 225 16.06 8.46 17.86
C LYS A 225 17.36 8.68 17.07
N ARG A 226 17.90 7.59 16.55
CA ARG A 226 19.17 7.62 15.82
C ARG A 226 18.91 7.71 14.32
N GLN A 227 19.35 8.82 13.73
CA GLN A 227 19.32 9.00 12.27
C GLN A 227 20.34 8.09 11.58
N ALA A 228 20.01 7.66 10.37
CA ALA A 228 20.95 7.03 9.44
C ALA A 228 21.35 8.07 8.35
N ASP A 229 21.89 7.63 7.23
CA ASP A 229 22.32 8.53 6.14
C ASP A 229 21.80 8.03 4.79
N HIS A 230 20.47 7.98 4.69
CA HIS A 230 19.81 7.56 3.46
C HIS A 230 18.45 8.27 3.35
N CYS A 231 18.13 8.77 2.15
CA CYS A 231 16.83 9.35 1.81
C CYS A 231 16.30 8.71 0.53
N PRO A 232 15.34 7.81 0.62
CA PRO A 232 14.78 7.13 -0.55
C PRO A 232 14.01 8.10 -1.46
N GLY A 233 13.95 7.77 -2.76
CA GLY A 233 13.29 8.61 -3.76
C GLY A 233 11.80 8.78 -3.54
N TYR A 234 11.12 7.77 -3.01
CA TYR A 234 9.68 7.82 -2.73
C TYR A 234 9.30 8.87 -1.66
N TRP A 235 10.22 9.28 -0.77
CA TRP A 235 9.99 10.42 0.11
C TRP A 235 9.55 11.67 -0.66
N TRP A 236 10.15 11.91 -1.81
CA TRP A 236 9.85 13.06 -2.66
C TRP A 236 8.75 12.78 -3.67
N SER A 237 8.76 11.60 -4.28
CA SER A 237 7.81 11.27 -5.33
C SER A 237 6.41 10.93 -4.82
N GLU A 238 6.28 10.43 -3.59
CA GLU A 238 5.04 9.99 -2.99
C GLU A 238 4.67 10.81 -1.75
N GLN A 239 5.42 10.63 -0.67
CA GLN A 239 5.11 11.16 0.65
C GLN A 239 4.76 12.65 0.65
N MET A 240 5.55 13.46 -0.06
CA MET A 240 5.30 14.90 -0.15
C MET A 240 4.02 15.22 -0.91
N LYS A 241 3.65 14.40 -1.90
CA LYS A 241 2.38 14.59 -2.63
C LYS A 241 1.18 14.22 -1.78
N TYR A 242 1.24 13.10 -1.03
CA TYR A 242 0.15 12.73 -0.13
C TYR A 242 -0.09 13.79 0.95
N TYR A 243 0.96 14.32 1.56
CA TYR A 243 0.84 15.44 2.50
C TYR A 243 0.26 16.68 1.84
N TYR A 244 0.75 17.05 0.66
CA TYR A 244 0.24 18.20 -0.07
C TYR A 244 -1.26 18.05 -0.36
N LEU A 245 -1.69 16.92 -0.88
CA LEU A 245 -3.08 16.66 -1.22
C LEU A 245 -3.97 16.57 0.02
N LEU A 246 -3.46 16.04 1.11
CA LEU A 246 -4.20 15.93 2.37
C LEU A 246 -4.40 17.29 3.06
N PHE A 247 -3.45 18.22 2.95
CA PHE A 247 -3.45 19.46 3.72
C PHE A 247 -3.72 20.73 2.92
N ALA A 248 -3.51 20.74 1.61
CA ALA A 248 -3.78 21.90 0.79
C ALA A 248 -5.28 22.25 0.80
N ASN A 249 -5.60 23.51 1.13
CA ASN A 249 -6.99 23.99 1.09
C ASN A 249 -7.48 24.11 -0.36
N THR A 250 -6.58 24.48 -1.26
CA THR A 250 -6.83 24.59 -2.70
C THR A 250 -5.67 23.91 -3.42
N PRO A 251 -5.74 22.58 -3.65
CA PRO A 251 -4.68 21.88 -4.35
C PRO A 251 -4.56 22.39 -5.80
N ARG A 252 -3.31 22.54 -6.26
CA ARG A 252 -3.02 22.96 -7.66
C ARG A 252 -3.27 21.85 -8.67
N PHE A 253 -3.72 20.71 -8.21
CA PHE A 253 -3.92 19.51 -9.00
C PHE A 253 -5.14 18.78 -8.47
N ASP A 254 -6.03 18.41 -9.35
CA ASP A 254 -7.20 17.60 -9.03
C ASP A 254 -6.81 16.12 -9.13
N TYR A 255 -6.91 15.41 -8.02
CA TYR A 255 -6.61 13.99 -7.97
C TYR A 255 -7.52 13.15 -8.90
N PHE A 256 -8.78 13.53 -9.06
CA PHE A 256 -9.72 12.78 -9.89
C PHE A 256 -9.48 12.96 -11.39
N ASP A 257 -8.87 14.09 -11.79
CA ASP A 257 -8.41 14.31 -13.16
C ASP A 257 -6.98 13.81 -13.40
N ASN A 258 -6.25 13.54 -12.33
CA ASN A 258 -4.84 13.16 -12.36
C ASN A 258 -4.60 12.08 -11.31
N TYR A 259 -4.52 10.85 -11.73
CA TYR A 259 -4.28 9.71 -10.87
C TYR A 259 -2.79 9.63 -10.45
N LEU A 260 -2.52 9.12 -9.27
CA LEU A 260 -1.15 8.78 -8.86
C LEU A 260 -0.92 7.28 -9.02
N SER A 261 0.23 6.89 -9.57
CA SER A 261 0.67 5.49 -9.53
C SER A 261 1.14 5.12 -8.11
N THR A 262 1.39 3.84 -7.85
CA THR A 262 1.94 3.36 -6.57
C THR A 262 3.23 4.08 -6.15
N GLU A 263 4.01 4.60 -7.11
CA GLU A 263 5.24 5.39 -6.87
C GLU A 263 4.99 6.91 -6.90
N GLY A 264 3.73 7.35 -6.81
CA GLY A 264 3.33 8.74 -6.82
C GLY A 264 3.55 9.47 -8.14
N ASN A 265 3.72 8.75 -9.27
CA ASN A 265 3.80 9.37 -10.58
C ASN A 265 2.43 9.86 -11.02
N ILE A 266 2.37 11.08 -11.54
CA ILE A 266 1.13 11.69 -12.01
C ILE A 266 0.78 11.15 -13.39
N LEU A 267 -0.34 10.45 -13.49
CA LEU A 267 -0.92 9.94 -14.74
C LEU A 267 -2.03 10.89 -15.19
N LYS A 268 -1.68 11.85 -16.01
CA LYS A 268 -2.52 13.00 -16.41
C LYS A 268 -3.54 12.66 -17.47
N GLY A 269 -4.76 13.18 -17.31
CA GLY A 269 -5.74 13.31 -18.40
C GLY A 269 -6.15 12.01 -19.05
N LEU A 270 -5.95 10.89 -18.35
CA LEU A 270 -6.29 9.58 -18.85
C LEU A 270 -7.75 9.29 -18.59
N ARG A 271 -8.50 9.18 -19.66
CA ARG A 271 -9.87 8.65 -19.60
C ARG A 271 -9.83 7.14 -19.76
N PRO A 272 -10.79 6.42 -19.16
CA PRO A 272 -10.92 4.98 -19.38
C PRO A 272 -10.86 4.64 -20.87
N ILE A 273 -10.14 3.58 -21.23
CA ILE A 273 -10.24 3.02 -22.60
C ILE A 273 -11.65 2.44 -22.68
N GLN A 274 -12.45 3.00 -23.57
CA GLN A 274 -13.72 2.34 -23.94
C GLN A 274 -13.35 1.01 -24.60
N ALA A 275 -13.83 -0.09 -24.01
CA ALA A 275 -13.58 -1.46 -24.50
C ALA A 275 -14.23 -1.69 -25.85
#